data_db674d8efca4a30814f6417010c6569f
#
_entry.id   db674d8efca4a30814f6417010c6569f
#
_cell.length_a   1.000
_cell.length_b   1.000
_cell.length_c   1.000
_cell.angle_alpha   90.00
_cell.angle_beta   90.00
_cell.angle_gamma   90.00
#
_symmetry.space_group_name_H-M   'P 1'
#
loop_
_entity.id
_entity.type
_entity.pdbx_description
1 polymer ?
#
loop_
_entity_poly.entity_id
_entity_poly.type
_entity_poly.pdbx_seq_one_letter_code
_entity_poly.pdbx_strand_id
1 'polypeptide(L)'
;MIYVKVHKRQGHICAAACDEELIGKTLEEEPYHVTIKEEFFKGDLVEDEDSATSALFQRSSSLNLFGERAVALGILAGCIDPDNVVRIRGVPHAQMFLV
;
A
#
# COMPACT_ATOMS: atom_id res chain seq x y z
N MET A 1 -6.95 -8.62 -7.25
CA MET A 1 -7.36 -7.21 -7.13
C MET A 1 -6.82 -6.60 -5.84
N ILE A 2 -6.75 -5.31 -5.78
CA ILE A 2 -6.27 -4.58 -4.59
C ILE A 2 -7.31 -3.55 -4.16
N TYR A 3 -7.35 -3.28 -2.85
CA TYR A 3 -8.08 -2.13 -2.32
C TYR A 3 -7.17 -0.92 -2.29
N VAL A 4 -7.72 0.25 -2.64
CA VAL A 4 -6.99 1.52 -2.63
C VAL A 4 -7.84 2.55 -1.92
N LYS A 5 -7.28 3.21 -0.92
CA LYS A 5 -7.95 4.29 -0.20
C LYS A 5 -7.06 5.52 -0.13
N VAL A 6 -7.66 6.67 -0.38
CA VAL A 6 -6.96 7.95 -0.37
C VAL A 6 -7.32 8.70 0.91
N HIS A 7 -6.30 9.17 1.61
CA HIS A 7 -6.46 10.03 2.79
C HIS A 7 -5.86 11.38 2.47
N LYS A 8 -6.67 12.42 2.56
CA LYS A 8 -6.23 13.79 2.30
C LYS A 8 -6.24 14.60 3.59
N ARG A 9 -5.15 15.31 3.86
CA ARG A 9 -5.04 16.14 5.03
C ARG A 9 -4.10 17.31 4.75
N GLN A 10 -4.62 18.55 4.85
CA GLN A 10 -3.81 19.77 4.74
C GLN A 10 -2.92 19.79 3.47
N GLY A 11 -3.49 19.39 2.33
CA GLY A 11 -2.77 19.35 1.06
C GLY A 11 -1.91 18.12 0.84
N HIS A 12 -1.78 17.25 1.83
CA HIS A 12 -1.06 15.99 1.68
C HIS A 12 -1.99 14.87 1.24
N ILE A 13 -1.50 14.02 0.35
CA ILE A 13 -2.22 12.84 -0.12
C ILE A 13 -1.46 11.60 0.34
N CYS A 14 -2.12 10.77 1.13
CA CYS A 14 -1.63 9.44 1.49
C CYS A 14 -2.48 8.41 0.75
N ALA A 15 -1.85 7.54 -0.03
CA ALA A 15 -2.56 6.42 -0.64
C ALA A 15 -2.21 5.15 0.12
N ALA A 16 -3.23 4.44 0.57
CA ALA A 16 -3.09 3.15 1.23
C ALA A 16 -3.66 2.08 0.32
N ALA A 17 -2.90 1.02 0.09
CA ALA A 17 -3.36 -0.07 -0.77
C ALA A 17 -2.94 -1.42 -0.21
N CYS A 18 -3.80 -2.41 -0.39
CA CYS A 18 -3.48 -3.77 0.01
C CYS A 18 -4.14 -4.77 -0.92
N ASP A 19 -3.54 -5.97 -1.02
CA ASP A 19 -4.18 -7.09 -1.69
C ASP A 19 -5.51 -7.38 -1.01
N GLU A 20 -6.55 -7.67 -1.81
CA GLU A 20 -7.92 -7.74 -1.26
C GLU A 20 -8.07 -8.77 -0.14
N GLU A 21 -7.35 -9.89 -0.22
CA GLU A 21 -7.44 -10.94 0.79
C GLU A 21 -6.79 -10.58 2.12
N LEU A 22 -6.04 -9.48 2.19
CA LEU A 22 -5.34 -9.07 3.42
C LEU A 22 -6.18 -8.17 4.33
N ILE A 23 -7.31 -7.67 3.86
CA ILE A 23 -8.17 -6.78 4.65
C ILE A 23 -8.53 -7.44 5.98
N GLY A 24 -8.33 -6.72 7.07
CA GLY A 24 -8.66 -7.18 8.42
C GLY A 24 -7.65 -8.10 9.06
N LYS A 25 -6.63 -8.52 8.33
CA LYS A 25 -5.64 -9.45 8.88
C LYS A 25 -4.64 -8.74 9.78
N THR A 26 -4.18 -9.47 10.80
CA THR A 26 -3.09 -9.03 11.68
C THR A 26 -1.86 -9.86 11.36
N LEU A 27 -0.74 -9.18 11.14
CA LEU A 27 0.54 -9.80 10.85
C LEU A 27 1.46 -9.59 12.05
N GLU A 28 1.97 -10.69 12.60
CA GLU A 28 2.89 -10.65 13.74
C GLU A 28 4.18 -11.37 13.39
N GLU A 29 5.28 -10.64 13.42
CA GLU A 29 6.63 -11.20 13.30
C GLU A 29 7.57 -10.18 13.93
N GLU A 30 8.23 -10.58 15.02
CA GLU A 30 9.10 -9.68 15.78
C GLU A 30 10.04 -8.90 14.85
N PRO A 31 10.17 -7.57 14.98
CA PRO A 31 9.50 -6.69 15.94
C PRO A 31 8.14 -6.14 15.48
N TYR A 32 7.56 -6.70 14.42
CA TYR A 32 6.35 -6.15 13.79
C TYR A 32 5.07 -6.76 14.36
N HIS A 33 4.09 -5.90 14.57
CA HIS A 33 2.72 -6.28 14.92
C HIS A 33 1.80 -5.29 14.21
N VAL A 34 1.18 -5.69 13.10
CA VAL A 34 0.43 -4.78 12.22
C VAL A 34 -0.94 -5.37 11.90
N THR A 35 -1.97 -4.55 12.01
CA THR A 35 -3.31 -4.90 11.55
C THR A 35 -3.64 -4.09 10.31
N ILE A 36 -4.08 -4.77 9.25
CA ILE A 36 -4.48 -4.13 8.00
C ILE A 36 -5.96 -3.75 8.12
N LYS A 37 -6.19 -2.56 8.68
CA LYS A 37 -7.52 -2.11 9.09
C LYS A 37 -8.38 -1.70 7.91
N GLU A 38 -9.65 -2.12 7.93
CA GLU A 38 -10.61 -1.74 6.88
C GLU A 38 -10.73 -0.22 6.75
N GLU A 39 -10.79 0.50 7.86
CA GLU A 39 -10.97 1.95 7.84
C GLU A 39 -9.83 2.65 7.11
N PHE A 40 -8.64 2.05 7.09
CA PHE A 40 -7.46 2.67 6.49
C PHE A 40 -7.23 2.20 5.06
N PHE A 41 -7.61 0.98 4.72
CA PHE A 41 -7.26 0.35 3.44
C PHE A 41 -8.45 0.07 2.52
N LYS A 42 -9.65 -0.14 3.05
CA LYS A 42 -10.77 -0.61 2.24
C LYS A 42 -11.49 0.55 1.56
N GLY A 43 -10.89 1.02 0.47
CA GLY A 43 -11.51 2.00 -0.41
C GLY A 43 -12.06 1.32 -1.66
N ASP A 44 -11.63 1.79 -2.83
CA ASP A 44 -12.04 1.22 -4.11
C ASP A 44 -11.30 -0.09 -4.38
N LEU A 45 -12.02 -1.06 -4.95
CA LEU A 45 -11.42 -2.30 -5.41
C LEU A 45 -11.03 -2.13 -6.87
N VAL A 46 -9.75 -2.31 -7.19
CA VAL A 46 -9.23 -2.06 -8.54
C VAL A 46 -8.40 -3.25 -9.01
N GLU A 47 -8.14 -3.28 -10.32
CA GLU A 47 -7.28 -4.28 -10.94
C GLU A 47 -5.84 -4.13 -10.45
N ASP A 48 -5.08 -5.22 -10.51
CA ASP A 48 -3.72 -5.29 -9.98
C ASP A 48 -2.76 -4.27 -10.60
N GLU A 49 -2.95 -3.97 -11.90
CA GLU A 49 -2.09 -3.04 -12.63
C GLU A 49 -2.88 -1.82 -13.12
N ASP A 50 -3.81 -1.34 -12.29
CA ASP A 50 -4.66 -0.21 -12.63
C ASP A 50 -3.84 1.06 -12.87
N SER A 51 -3.94 1.62 -14.10
CA SER A 51 -3.14 2.78 -14.47
C SER A 51 -3.52 4.04 -13.70
N ALA A 52 -4.79 4.21 -13.35
CA ALA A 52 -5.24 5.35 -12.56
C ALA A 52 -4.66 5.27 -11.13
N THR A 53 -4.56 4.06 -10.57
CA THR A 53 -3.95 3.85 -9.25
C THR A 53 -2.45 4.12 -9.32
N SER A 54 -1.77 3.67 -10.37
CA SER A 54 -0.35 3.97 -10.57
C SER A 54 -0.11 5.50 -10.61
N ALA A 55 -0.94 6.24 -11.34
CA ALA A 55 -0.86 7.69 -11.40
C ALA A 55 -1.14 8.34 -10.04
N LEU A 56 -2.10 7.79 -9.28
CA LEU A 56 -2.39 8.23 -7.92
C LEU A 56 -1.15 8.07 -7.02
N PHE A 57 -0.48 6.92 -7.09
CA PHE A 57 0.73 6.68 -6.31
C PHE A 57 1.79 7.73 -6.63
N GLN A 58 1.97 8.04 -7.90
CA GLN A 58 3.00 9.01 -8.34
C GLN A 58 2.75 10.43 -7.84
N ARG A 59 1.50 10.81 -7.58
CA ARG A 59 1.18 12.15 -7.06
C ARG A 59 0.92 12.16 -5.55
N SER A 60 1.11 11.04 -4.87
CA SER A 60 0.89 10.95 -3.43
C SER A 60 2.10 11.44 -2.65
N SER A 61 1.85 12.05 -1.49
CA SER A 61 2.91 12.48 -0.57
C SER A 61 3.46 11.29 0.23
N SER A 62 2.63 10.29 0.45
CA SER A 62 3.05 9.06 1.12
C SER A 62 2.25 7.87 0.61
N LEU A 63 2.86 6.69 0.73
CA LEU A 63 2.23 5.42 0.39
C LEU A 63 2.39 4.45 1.54
N ASN A 64 1.37 3.61 1.74
CA ASN A 64 1.40 2.52 2.69
C ASN A 64 0.81 1.30 1.99
N LEU A 65 1.66 0.33 1.66
CA LEU A 65 1.30 -0.78 0.77
C LEU A 65 1.55 -2.12 1.45
N PHE A 66 0.58 -3.03 1.36
CA PHE A 66 0.69 -4.40 1.86
C PHE A 66 0.26 -5.41 0.79
N GLY A 67 1.07 -6.42 0.57
CA GLY A 67 0.76 -7.53 -0.31
C GLY A 67 1.56 -7.53 -1.59
N GLU A 68 1.66 -8.69 -2.22
CA GLU A 68 2.46 -8.89 -3.44
C GLU A 68 2.01 -7.96 -4.56
N ARG A 69 0.70 -7.82 -4.76
CA ARG A 69 0.16 -7.05 -5.88
C ARG A 69 0.21 -5.55 -5.64
N ALA A 70 -0.11 -5.12 -4.42
CA ALA A 70 -0.07 -3.69 -4.08
C ALA A 70 1.37 -3.17 -4.13
N VAL A 71 2.31 -3.92 -3.56
CA VAL A 71 3.73 -3.53 -3.57
C VAL A 71 4.28 -3.56 -4.99
N ALA A 72 3.92 -4.57 -5.79
CA ALA A 72 4.34 -4.65 -7.19
C ALA A 72 3.89 -3.43 -7.99
N LEU A 73 2.68 -2.94 -7.76
CA LEU A 73 2.18 -1.73 -8.42
C LEU A 73 2.99 -0.51 -8.00
N GLY A 74 3.34 -0.40 -6.72
CA GLY A 74 4.20 0.68 -6.23
C GLY A 74 5.58 0.68 -6.89
N ILE A 75 6.15 -0.50 -7.10
CA ILE A 75 7.43 -0.65 -7.80
C ILE A 75 7.26 -0.27 -9.28
N LEU A 76 6.23 -0.76 -9.93
CA LEU A 76 5.94 -0.47 -11.33
C LEU A 76 5.73 1.02 -11.56
N ALA A 77 5.08 1.70 -10.62
CA ALA A 77 4.86 3.15 -10.68
C ALA A 77 6.14 3.97 -10.44
N GLY A 78 7.24 3.32 -10.05
CA GLY A 78 8.49 3.99 -9.75
C GLY A 78 8.53 4.66 -8.38
N CYS A 79 7.59 4.32 -7.49
CA CYS A 79 7.47 4.94 -6.17
C CYS A 79 8.14 4.15 -5.06
N ILE A 80 8.35 2.85 -5.27
CA ILE A 80 8.93 1.94 -4.28
C ILE A 80 10.19 1.31 -4.87
N ASP A 81 11.29 1.41 -4.12
CA ASP A 81 12.52 0.68 -4.43
C ASP A 81 12.35 -0.76 -3.94
N PRO A 82 12.55 -1.77 -4.81
CA PRO A 82 12.46 -3.18 -4.39
C PRO A 82 13.31 -3.52 -3.18
N ASP A 83 14.46 -2.85 -3.03
CA ASP A 83 15.37 -3.08 -1.90
C ASP A 83 14.81 -2.59 -0.56
N ASN A 84 13.78 -1.75 -0.59
CA ASN A 84 13.17 -1.20 0.62
C ASN A 84 11.89 -1.94 1.04
N VAL A 85 11.56 -3.02 0.34
CA VAL A 85 10.41 -3.86 0.71
C VAL A 85 10.80 -4.75 1.87
N VAL A 86 9.99 -4.75 2.94
CA VAL A 86 10.17 -5.69 4.05
C VAL A 86 9.09 -6.76 3.96
N ARG A 87 9.36 -7.92 4.56
CA ARG A 87 8.35 -8.99 4.63
C ARG A 87 7.98 -9.23 6.08
N ILE A 88 6.68 -9.26 6.34
CA ILE A 88 6.13 -9.55 7.67
C ILE A 88 5.26 -10.78 7.51
N ARG A 89 5.69 -11.90 8.09
CA ARG A 89 5.02 -13.21 7.90
C ARG A 89 4.88 -13.57 6.42
N GLY A 90 5.92 -13.25 5.64
CA GLY A 90 5.92 -13.51 4.21
C GLY A 90 5.14 -12.51 3.35
N VAL A 91 4.45 -11.54 3.96
CA VAL A 91 3.67 -10.53 3.24
C VAL A 91 4.55 -9.32 2.97
N PRO A 92 4.72 -8.90 1.70
CA PRO A 92 5.49 -7.70 1.39
C PRO A 92 4.81 -6.45 1.94
N HIS A 93 5.60 -5.55 2.46
CA HIS A 93 5.15 -4.25 2.96
C HIS A 93 6.14 -3.19 2.51
N ALA A 94 5.63 -2.07 2.05
CA ALA A 94 6.44 -0.94 1.61
C ALA A 94 5.78 0.37 1.98
N GLN A 95 6.59 1.35 2.32
CA GLN A 95 6.15 2.70 2.61
C GLN A 95 7.00 3.69 1.82
N MET A 96 6.40 4.80 1.44
CA MET A 96 7.11 5.90 0.78
C MET A 96 6.65 7.20 1.43
N PHE A 97 7.61 8.09 1.69
CA PHE A 97 7.35 9.43 2.19
C PHE A 97 8.15 10.43 1.37
N LEU A 98 7.48 11.46 0.87
CA LEU A 98 8.20 12.59 0.26
C LEU A 98 8.66 13.53 1.35
N VAL A 99 9.89 13.98 1.24
CA VAL A 99 10.49 14.95 2.17
C VAL A 99 10.61 16.32 1.53
#